data_dc93eb2a6fa0e706d308414cf06c5857
#
_entry.id   dc93eb2a6fa0e706d308414cf06c5857
#
_cell.length_a   1.000
_cell.length_b   1.000
_cell.length_c   1.000
_cell.angle_alpha   90.00
_cell.angle_beta   90.00
_cell.angle_gamma   90.00
#
_symmetry.space_group_name_H-M   'P 1'
#
loop_
_entity.id
_entity.type
_entity.pdbx_description
1 polymer ?
#
loop_
_entity_poly.entity_id
_entity_poly.type
_entity_poly.pdbx_seq_one_letter_code
_entity_poly.pdbx_strand_id
1 'polypeptide(L)'
;MVQASSHVRDAEVIVIGGGVIGAACAFRLAQAGREVLLLNADGPEAAASYGNAGHIATEQLFPLASKEVLRKSWRYLLDADSPLRVRAGYLLPLLPWLARFVWAAREHAHVRGAAALMALQHSALVDMTDLLGDAGIGHLLHHKGHLEVFETAAGGLAAHAQAQRLMAYGVDSLQLSADAVRAQVPTLNANVQGAVQYLGSGHVDDPWAVCQGLRDASVRHGGQIRQGRAVRIEADTPQDATVVLEDGRQIRGAQVLVCAGAWSKPLAASLGYHVPLDTERGYHISVGGMPSGQGAGPAGSLGGEAFCAGQGGARAAGGGHGAERFATQTPGLQRPVASTERKVIMTSMSMGLRMTGTVEFGGLKLAPDPRRFQLLKRQLQALMPGINTADMRTWMGFRPSLPDHLPVLGAAPRHKHVFFAFGHQHLGLTLAGVTAAVMAELMQTNTSPVDLKPYAVNRFGFA
;
A
#
# COMPACT_ATOMS: atom_id res chain seq x y z
N MET A 1 9.44 -47.17 -17.58
CA MET A 1 8.50 -46.13 -18.09
C MET A 1 7.69 -45.64 -16.91
N VAL A 2 8.08 -44.50 -16.33
CA VAL A 2 7.32 -43.81 -15.28
C VAL A 2 6.22 -43.07 -16.01
N GLN A 3 4.96 -43.46 -15.85
CA GLN A 3 3.82 -42.66 -16.32
C GLN A 3 3.88 -41.30 -15.69
N ALA A 4 4.15 -40.29 -16.50
CA ALA A 4 3.93 -38.88 -16.14
C ALA A 4 2.42 -38.75 -15.91
N SER A 5 1.98 -38.75 -14.66
CA SER A 5 0.62 -38.37 -14.31
C SER A 5 0.41 -36.95 -14.78
N SER A 6 -0.40 -36.79 -15.82
CA SER A 6 -0.87 -35.46 -16.29
C SER A 6 -1.78 -34.89 -15.18
N HIS A 7 -1.18 -34.30 -14.15
CA HIS A 7 -1.96 -33.55 -13.18
C HIS A 7 -2.53 -32.32 -13.89
N VAL A 8 -3.85 -32.22 -13.93
CA VAL A 8 -4.60 -31.10 -14.50
C VAL A 8 -4.17 -29.83 -13.73
N ARG A 9 -3.88 -28.74 -14.47
CA ARG A 9 -3.64 -27.40 -13.87
C ARG A 9 -4.94 -26.87 -13.31
N ASP A 10 -4.85 -26.16 -12.18
CA ASP A 10 -6.00 -25.45 -11.58
C ASP A 10 -6.25 -24.10 -12.28
N ALA A 11 -5.21 -23.48 -12.85
CA ALA A 11 -5.29 -22.24 -13.60
C ALA A 11 -4.05 -22.03 -14.48
N GLU A 12 -4.15 -21.15 -15.46
CA GLU A 12 -2.98 -20.71 -16.23
C GLU A 12 -2.07 -19.82 -15.37
N VAL A 13 -2.65 -18.83 -14.67
CA VAL A 13 -1.93 -17.90 -13.81
C VAL A 13 -2.51 -17.94 -12.41
N ILE A 14 -1.65 -18.16 -11.41
CA ILE A 14 -1.99 -18.02 -9.99
C ILE A 14 -1.41 -16.71 -9.47
N VAL A 15 -2.27 -15.80 -9.00
CA VAL A 15 -1.86 -14.57 -8.32
C VAL A 15 -2.01 -14.76 -6.81
N ILE A 16 -0.91 -14.64 -6.05
CA ILE A 16 -0.90 -14.83 -4.60
C ILE A 16 -0.98 -13.47 -3.89
N GLY A 17 -2.10 -13.20 -3.24
CA GLY A 17 -2.34 -11.97 -2.47
C GLY A 17 -3.36 -11.05 -3.11
N GLY A 18 -4.50 -10.87 -2.44
CA GLY A 18 -5.62 -10.05 -2.91
C GLY A 18 -5.59 -8.58 -2.47
N GLY A 19 -4.43 -8.02 -2.09
CA GLY A 19 -4.26 -6.58 -1.91
C GLY A 19 -4.32 -5.81 -3.23
N VAL A 20 -4.17 -4.47 -3.20
CA VAL A 20 -4.32 -3.63 -4.39
C VAL A 20 -3.42 -4.06 -5.56
N ILE A 21 -2.19 -4.48 -5.29
CA ILE A 21 -1.25 -4.94 -6.35
C ILE A 21 -1.75 -6.22 -6.99
N GLY A 22 -2.08 -7.24 -6.19
CA GLY A 22 -2.55 -8.52 -6.73
C GLY A 22 -3.90 -8.42 -7.41
N ALA A 23 -4.83 -7.61 -6.87
CA ALA A 23 -6.13 -7.36 -7.49
C ALA A 23 -5.98 -6.65 -8.85
N ALA A 24 -5.09 -5.64 -8.94
CA ALA A 24 -4.79 -4.93 -10.18
C ALA A 24 -4.14 -5.85 -11.24
N CYS A 25 -3.15 -6.64 -10.84
CA CYS A 25 -2.50 -7.60 -11.74
C CYS A 25 -3.48 -8.69 -12.22
N ALA A 26 -4.29 -9.24 -11.30
CA ALA A 26 -5.29 -10.26 -11.63
C ALA A 26 -6.32 -9.71 -12.63
N PHE A 27 -6.78 -8.49 -12.44
CA PHE A 27 -7.69 -7.84 -13.39
C PHE A 27 -7.05 -7.65 -14.77
N ARG A 28 -5.86 -7.05 -14.85
CA ARG A 28 -5.18 -6.84 -16.16
C ARG A 28 -4.90 -8.15 -16.89
N LEU A 29 -4.49 -9.20 -16.18
CA LEU A 29 -4.27 -10.52 -16.76
C LEU A 29 -5.58 -11.15 -17.26
N ALA A 30 -6.66 -11.09 -16.46
CA ALA A 30 -7.97 -11.60 -16.86
C ALA A 30 -8.56 -10.79 -18.04
N GLN A 31 -8.43 -9.45 -18.03
CA GLN A 31 -8.81 -8.58 -19.14
C GLN A 31 -8.09 -8.95 -20.44
N ALA A 32 -6.83 -9.39 -20.33
CA ALA A 32 -6.04 -9.89 -21.46
C ALA A 32 -6.38 -11.34 -21.87
N GLY A 33 -7.45 -11.91 -21.33
CA GLY A 33 -7.95 -13.23 -21.68
C GLY A 33 -7.23 -14.41 -21.03
N ARG A 34 -6.40 -14.16 -19.97
CA ARG A 34 -5.72 -15.25 -19.25
C ARG A 34 -6.66 -15.88 -18.22
N GLU A 35 -6.54 -17.18 -18.03
CA GLU A 35 -7.23 -17.89 -16.94
C GLU A 35 -6.51 -17.61 -15.61
N VAL A 36 -7.09 -16.74 -14.79
CA VAL A 36 -6.47 -16.24 -13.54
C VAL A 36 -7.17 -16.80 -12.32
N LEU A 37 -6.39 -17.34 -11.40
CA LEU A 37 -6.82 -17.68 -10.05
C LEU A 37 -6.14 -16.75 -9.03
N LEU A 38 -6.92 -15.85 -8.40
CA LEU A 38 -6.46 -14.99 -7.33
C LEU A 38 -6.62 -15.70 -5.97
N LEU A 39 -5.51 -15.95 -5.28
CA LEU A 39 -5.51 -16.48 -3.92
C LEU A 39 -5.50 -15.33 -2.91
N ASN A 40 -6.53 -15.30 -2.06
CA ASN A 40 -6.65 -14.31 -0.99
C ASN A 40 -6.70 -15.01 0.37
N ALA A 41 -5.74 -14.70 1.25
CA ALA A 41 -5.57 -15.42 2.51
C ALA A 41 -6.48 -14.94 3.64
N ASP A 42 -6.63 -13.62 3.76
CA ASP A 42 -7.14 -12.98 4.97
C ASP A 42 -8.33 -12.07 4.67
N GLY A 43 -9.05 -11.73 5.75
CA GLY A 43 -10.06 -10.69 5.71
C GLY A 43 -9.48 -9.32 5.35
N PRO A 44 -10.34 -8.32 5.10
CA PRO A 44 -9.93 -6.99 4.65
C PRO A 44 -8.93 -6.32 5.58
N GLU A 45 -9.10 -6.47 6.88
CA GLU A 45 -8.33 -5.76 7.89
C GLU A 45 -6.85 -6.15 7.93
N ALA A 46 -6.48 -7.34 7.45
CA ALA A 46 -5.09 -7.79 7.37
C ALA A 46 -4.33 -7.12 6.20
N ALA A 47 -5.03 -6.68 5.17
CA ALA A 47 -4.40 -6.10 3.98
C ALA A 47 -3.94 -4.65 4.23
N ALA A 48 -2.67 -4.32 3.95
CA ALA A 48 -2.16 -2.95 4.03
C ALA A 48 -2.99 -1.95 3.17
N SER A 49 -3.61 -2.44 2.11
CA SER A 49 -4.48 -1.66 1.23
C SER A 49 -5.74 -1.16 1.92
N TYR A 50 -6.31 -1.92 2.88
CA TYR A 50 -7.50 -1.53 3.65
C TYR A 50 -7.28 -0.24 4.42
N GLY A 51 -6.13 -0.11 5.07
CA GLY A 51 -5.81 1.05 5.90
C GLY A 51 -5.00 2.13 5.20
N ASN A 52 -4.90 2.11 3.86
CA ASN A 52 -4.19 3.12 3.09
C ASN A 52 -4.79 4.51 3.27
N ALA A 53 -3.96 5.55 3.11
CA ALA A 53 -4.37 6.96 3.17
C ALA A 53 -5.24 7.41 1.98
N GLY A 54 -5.40 6.57 0.96
CA GLY A 54 -6.12 6.92 -0.27
C GLY A 54 -5.36 7.88 -1.20
N HIS A 55 -4.19 8.35 -0.82
CA HIS A 55 -3.40 9.31 -1.58
C HIS A 55 -2.64 8.63 -2.72
N ILE A 56 -2.75 9.16 -3.93
CA ILE A 56 -1.94 8.83 -5.11
C ILE A 56 -0.80 9.84 -5.16
N ALA A 57 0.34 9.43 -4.61
CA ALA A 57 1.47 10.31 -4.26
C ALA A 57 2.49 10.40 -5.41
N THR A 58 2.15 11.07 -6.49
CA THR A 58 3.04 11.23 -7.67
C THR A 58 4.25 12.13 -7.40
N GLU A 59 4.19 12.96 -6.38
CA GLU A 59 5.28 13.83 -5.93
C GLU A 59 6.36 13.08 -5.13
N GLN A 60 6.16 11.82 -4.76
CA GLN A 60 7.12 11.04 -4.00
C GLN A 60 8.13 10.34 -4.92
N LEU A 61 9.03 11.13 -5.51
CA LEU A 61 10.00 10.70 -6.52
C LEU A 61 11.30 10.13 -5.94
N PHE A 62 11.57 10.34 -4.65
CA PHE A 62 12.85 9.99 -4.04
C PHE A 62 12.70 8.88 -2.99
N PRO A 63 13.59 7.86 -3.01
CA PRO A 63 13.66 6.89 -1.94
C PRO A 63 13.91 7.56 -0.58
N LEU A 64 13.28 7.04 0.49
CA LEU A 64 13.52 7.52 1.85
C LEU A 64 14.96 7.27 2.33
N ALA A 65 15.64 6.26 1.79
CA ALA A 65 17.04 5.98 2.07
C ALA A 65 17.92 7.12 1.54
N SER A 66 18.18 8.14 2.37
CA SER A 66 18.99 9.31 2.03
C SER A 66 19.88 9.74 3.19
N LYS A 67 20.98 10.45 2.90
CA LYS A 67 21.87 11.03 3.92
C LYS A 67 21.11 11.96 4.89
N GLU A 68 20.11 12.67 4.37
CA GLU A 68 19.29 13.59 5.15
C GLU A 68 18.42 12.84 6.17
N VAL A 69 17.73 11.77 5.72
CA VAL A 69 16.91 10.92 6.60
C VAL A 69 17.80 10.28 7.67
N LEU A 70 18.96 9.74 7.32
CA LEU A 70 19.89 9.16 8.29
C LEU A 70 20.33 10.19 9.36
N ARG A 71 20.65 11.43 8.93
CA ARG A 71 21.06 12.50 9.83
C ARG A 71 19.95 12.92 10.80
N LYS A 72 18.68 12.82 10.39
CA LYS A 72 17.51 13.18 11.22
C LYS A 72 17.01 12.01 12.06
N SER A 73 17.23 10.77 11.63
CA SER A 73 16.63 9.56 12.23
C SER A 73 16.99 9.36 13.70
N TRP A 74 18.21 9.71 14.14
CA TRP A 74 18.60 9.55 15.53
C TRP A 74 17.77 10.43 16.49
N ARG A 75 17.32 11.63 16.03
CA ARG A 75 16.44 12.50 16.82
C ARG A 75 15.07 11.85 16.99
N TYR A 76 14.56 11.20 15.93
CA TYR A 76 13.28 10.50 15.98
C TYR A 76 13.28 9.30 16.93
N LEU A 77 14.42 8.66 17.16
CA LEU A 77 14.52 7.55 18.11
C LEU A 77 14.47 7.99 19.58
N LEU A 78 14.85 9.23 19.87
CA LEU A 78 14.87 9.81 21.22
C LEU A 78 13.54 10.46 21.62
N ASP A 79 12.70 10.83 20.65
CA ASP A 79 11.43 11.50 20.89
C ASP A 79 10.28 10.47 20.96
N ALA A 80 9.56 10.47 22.09
CA ALA A 80 8.42 9.58 22.31
C ALA A 80 7.24 9.87 21.36
N ASP A 81 7.09 11.12 20.93
CA ASP A 81 6.05 11.59 20.00
C ASP A 81 6.50 11.58 18.53
N SER A 82 7.68 11.02 18.27
CA SER A 82 8.21 10.85 16.92
C SER A 82 7.27 10.04 16.03
N PRO A 83 7.17 10.39 14.74
CA PRO A 83 6.46 9.55 13.74
C PRO A 83 7.13 8.19 13.52
N LEU A 84 8.41 8.03 13.88
CA LEU A 84 9.16 6.80 13.73
C LEU A 84 9.43 6.13 15.08
N ARG A 85 9.14 4.83 15.19
CA ARG A 85 9.43 4.02 16.39
C ARG A 85 10.03 2.68 16.02
N VAL A 86 11.04 2.27 16.79
CA VAL A 86 11.55 0.88 16.79
C VAL A 86 11.20 0.24 18.13
N ARG A 87 10.53 -0.93 18.10
CA ARG A 87 10.25 -1.70 19.32
C ARG A 87 11.55 -2.29 19.84
N ALA A 88 11.83 -2.13 21.13
CA ALA A 88 13.10 -2.55 21.73
C ALA A 88 13.41 -4.03 21.45
N GLY A 89 12.43 -4.92 21.58
CA GLY A 89 12.60 -6.35 21.30
C GLY A 89 12.77 -6.69 19.81
N TYR A 90 12.63 -5.70 18.91
CA TYR A 90 12.78 -5.90 17.46
C TYR A 90 14.06 -5.30 16.88
N LEU A 91 14.85 -4.61 17.71
CA LEU A 91 16.05 -3.93 17.22
C LEU A 91 17.07 -4.90 16.61
N LEU A 92 17.38 -6.02 17.27
CA LEU A 92 18.35 -7.00 16.77
C LEU A 92 17.94 -7.63 15.44
N PRO A 93 16.70 -8.12 15.26
CA PRO A 93 16.22 -8.59 13.96
C PRO A 93 16.27 -7.54 12.85
N LEU A 94 16.13 -6.24 13.20
CA LEU A 94 16.11 -5.15 12.24
C LEU A 94 17.52 -4.75 11.75
N LEU A 95 18.60 -5.06 12.49
CA LEU A 95 19.96 -4.62 12.18
C LEU A 95 20.41 -4.93 10.73
N PRO A 96 20.18 -6.14 10.18
CA PRO A 96 20.58 -6.43 8.78
C PRO A 96 19.85 -5.55 7.77
N TRP A 97 18.59 -5.21 8.03
CA TRP A 97 17.81 -4.30 7.22
C TRP A 97 18.35 -2.87 7.30
N LEU A 98 18.64 -2.39 8.52
CA LEU A 98 19.22 -1.06 8.74
C LEU A 98 20.58 -0.89 8.08
N ALA A 99 21.43 -1.91 8.14
CA ALA A 99 22.74 -1.88 7.46
C ALA A 99 22.57 -1.69 5.93
N ARG A 100 21.60 -2.38 5.32
CA ARG A 100 21.28 -2.23 3.89
C ARG A 100 20.63 -0.88 3.59
N PHE A 101 19.80 -0.35 4.50
CA PHE A 101 19.22 0.99 4.37
C PHE A 101 20.31 2.07 4.38
N VAL A 102 21.29 1.98 5.30
CA VAL A 102 22.46 2.87 5.32
C VAL A 102 23.27 2.76 4.02
N TRP A 103 23.44 1.55 3.49
CA TRP A 103 24.12 1.36 2.22
C TRP A 103 23.35 1.98 1.05
N ALA A 104 22.03 1.81 1.02
CA ALA A 104 21.14 2.40 -0.01
C ALA A 104 21.10 3.94 0.06
N ALA A 105 21.33 4.53 1.24
CA ALA A 105 21.41 5.98 1.43
C ALA A 105 22.71 6.63 0.91
N ARG A 106 23.68 5.84 0.43
CA ARG A 106 24.87 6.37 -0.25
C ARG A 106 24.45 7.07 -1.54
N GLU A 107 25.07 8.20 -1.84
CA GLU A 107 24.68 9.07 -2.94
C GLU A 107 24.45 8.34 -4.27
N HIS A 108 25.41 7.51 -4.68
CA HIS A 108 25.32 6.76 -5.92
C HIS A 108 24.15 5.74 -5.95
N ALA A 109 23.88 5.08 -4.83
CA ALA A 109 22.73 4.18 -4.70
C ALA A 109 21.40 4.95 -4.67
N HIS A 110 21.35 6.07 -3.93
CA HIS A 110 20.21 6.94 -3.85
C HIS A 110 19.82 7.54 -5.21
N VAL A 111 20.79 8.04 -5.99
CA VAL A 111 20.54 8.60 -7.33
C VAL A 111 19.96 7.53 -8.28
N ARG A 112 20.54 6.33 -8.29
CA ARG A 112 20.00 5.21 -9.10
C ARG A 112 18.60 4.81 -8.64
N GLY A 113 18.39 4.73 -7.32
CA GLY A 113 17.08 4.44 -6.74
C GLY A 113 16.03 5.49 -7.10
N ALA A 114 16.40 6.78 -7.08
CA ALA A 114 15.54 7.87 -7.49
C ALA A 114 15.15 7.76 -8.97
N ALA A 115 16.12 7.52 -9.86
CA ALA A 115 15.83 7.33 -11.28
C ALA A 115 14.89 6.16 -11.54
N ALA A 116 15.08 5.04 -10.82
CA ALA A 116 14.20 3.90 -10.90
C ALA A 116 12.79 4.24 -10.38
N LEU A 117 12.67 4.88 -9.21
CA LEU A 117 11.35 5.25 -8.66
C LEU A 117 10.61 6.22 -9.58
N MET A 118 11.30 7.20 -10.14
CA MET A 118 10.74 8.15 -11.12
C MET A 118 10.21 7.44 -12.37
N ALA A 119 10.90 6.40 -12.86
CA ALA A 119 10.44 5.63 -14.02
C ALA A 119 9.08 4.96 -13.79
N LEU A 120 8.77 4.50 -12.56
CA LEU A 120 7.44 3.99 -12.21
C LEU A 120 6.45 5.11 -11.90
N GLN A 121 6.90 6.22 -11.32
CA GLN A 121 6.02 7.31 -10.93
C GLN A 121 5.54 8.15 -12.13
N HIS A 122 6.29 8.16 -13.22
CA HIS A 122 6.03 8.99 -14.41
C HIS A 122 4.61 8.80 -14.96
N SER A 123 4.11 7.58 -15.01
CA SER A 123 2.79 7.23 -15.52
C SER A 123 1.79 6.84 -14.42
N ALA A 124 2.20 6.86 -13.14
CA ALA A 124 1.44 6.22 -12.06
C ALA A 124 -0.02 6.70 -11.95
N LEU A 125 -0.30 8.00 -12.10
CA LEU A 125 -1.66 8.53 -12.03
C LEU A 125 -2.46 8.19 -13.31
N VAL A 126 -1.83 8.23 -14.48
CA VAL A 126 -2.44 7.86 -15.77
C VAL A 126 -2.81 6.39 -15.75
N ASP A 127 -1.84 5.52 -15.44
CA ASP A 127 -2.06 4.08 -15.36
C ASP A 127 -3.12 3.70 -14.31
N MET A 128 -3.20 4.46 -13.21
CA MET A 128 -4.24 4.25 -12.20
C MET A 128 -5.61 4.69 -12.71
N THR A 129 -5.68 5.80 -13.44
CA THR A 129 -6.91 6.28 -14.07
C THR A 129 -7.44 5.27 -15.07
N ASP A 130 -6.57 4.77 -15.94
CA ASP A 130 -6.92 3.77 -16.94
C ASP A 130 -7.33 2.43 -16.31
N LEU A 131 -6.59 2.00 -15.26
CA LEU A 131 -6.91 0.78 -14.52
C LEU A 131 -8.32 0.85 -13.89
N LEU A 132 -8.64 1.96 -13.22
CA LEU A 132 -9.94 2.11 -12.56
C LEU A 132 -11.07 2.39 -13.54
N GLY A 133 -10.79 3.10 -14.64
CA GLY A 133 -11.72 3.32 -15.74
C GLY A 133 -12.15 2.00 -16.38
N ASP A 134 -11.19 1.16 -16.78
CA ASP A 134 -11.41 -0.15 -17.38
C ASP A 134 -12.13 -1.11 -16.43
N ALA A 135 -11.85 -1.01 -15.13
CA ALA A 135 -12.56 -1.79 -14.11
C ALA A 135 -13.99 -1.28 -13.82
N GLY A 136 -14.42 -0.15 -14.39
CA GLY A 136 -15.73 0.46 -14.14
C GLY A 136 -15.88 1.14 -12.79
N ILE A 137 -14.77 1.47 -12.13
CA ILE A 137 -14.72 2.10 -10.81
C ILE A 137 -13.96 3.44 -10.80
N GLY A 138 -13.82 4.08 -11.96
CA GLY A 138 -13.12 5.38 -12.10
C GLY A 138 -13.69 6.48 -11.23
N HIS A 139 -14.97 6.40 -10.85
CA HIS A 139 -15.63 7.36 -9.94
C HIS A 139 -15.01 7.41 -8.53
N LEU A 140 -14.24 6.39 -8.13
CA LEU A 140 -13.54 6.38 -6.84
C LEU A 140 -12.28 7.24 -6.83
N LEU A 141 -11.75 7.64 -7.99
CA LEU A 141 -10.51 8.41 -8.14
C LEU A 141 -10.79 9.89 -8.38
N HIS A 142 -10.12 10.75 -7.63
CA HIS A 142 -10.23 12.21 -7.75
C HIS A 142 -8.87 12.83 -8.07
N HIS A 143 -8.82 13.63 -9.15
CA HIS A 143 -7.66 14.36 -9.63
C HIS A 143 -7.64 15.79 -9.05
N LYS A 144 -7.52 15.91 -7.71
CA LYS A 144 -7.62 17.23 -7.03
C LYS A 144 -6.31 17.70 -6.41
N GLY A 145 -5.22 16.96 -6.62
CA GLY A 145 -3.96 17.22 -5.96
C GLY A 145 -4.02 16.99 -4.45
N HIS A 146 -3.00 17.47 -3.73
CA HIS A 146 -3.02 17.50 -2.27
C HIS A 146 -2.40 18.80 -1.73
N LEU A 147 -2.67 19.12 -0.46
CA LEU A 147 -2.08 20.24 0.27
C LEU A 147 -1.03 19.73 1.24
N GLU A 148 0.17 20.30 1.23
CA GLU A 148 1.16 20.16 2.30
C GLU A 148 1.18 21.46 3.11
N VAL A 149 0.46 21.49 4.24
CA VAL A 149 0.36 22.67 5.11
C VAL A 149 1.56 22.75 6.05
N PHE A 150 1.91 23.97 6.45
CA PHE A 150 2.95 24.25 7.44
C PHE A 150 2.47 25.25 8.50
N GLU A 151 2.94 25.06 9.74
CA GLU A 151 2.55 25.85 10.91
C GLU A 151 3.68 26.78 11.39
N THR A 152 4.88 26.67 10.84
CA THR A 152 6.07 27.46 11.21
C THR A 152 6.79 28.02 9.99
N ALA A 153 7.51 29.12 10.17
CA ALA A 153 8.35 29.67 9.10
C ALA A 153 9.41 28.65 8.62
N ALA A 154 9.99 27.86 9.53
CA ALA A 154 10.94 26.80 9.16
C ALA A 154 10.29 25.69 8.36
N GLY A 155 9.05 25.30 8.69
CA GLY A 155 8.25 24.35 7.92
C GLY A 155 7.94 24.89 6.53
N GLY A 156 7.58 26.16 6.42
CA GLY A 156 7.34 26.83 5.13
C GLY A 156 8.58 26.82 4.24
N LEU A 157 9.74 27.18 4.78
CA LEU A 157 11.01 27.12 4.04
C LEU A 157 11.31 25.71 3.55
N ALA A 158 11.08 24.68 4.41
CA ALA A 158 11.30 23.29 4.03
C ALA A 158 10.33 22.83 2.95
N ALA A 159 9.03 23.15 3.05
CA ALA A 159 8.01 22.80 2.07
C ALA A 159 8.29 23.46 0.70
N HIS A 160 8.64 24.76 0.70
CA HIS A 160 8.97 25.47 -0.54
C HIS A 160 10.26 24.93 -1.18
N ALA A 161 11.31 24.64 -0.41
CA ALA A 161 12.53 24.05 -0.94
C ALA A 161 12.27 22.66 -1.56
N GLN A 162 11.40 21.84 -0.94
CA GLN A 162 10.99 20.55 -1.49
C GLN A 162 10.20 20.74 -2.79
N ALA A 163 9.26 21.69 -2.83
CA ALA A 163 8.49 21.97 -4.04
C ALA A 163 9.39 22.43 -5.20
N GLN A 164 10.34 23.33 -4.95
CA GLN A 164 11.32 23.76 -5.95
C GLN A 164 12.17 22.60 -6.46
N ARG A 165 12.60 21.72 -5.57
CA ARG A 165 13.34 20.50 -5.96
C ARG A 165 12.51 19.60 -6.86
N LEU A 166 11.24 19.38 -6.54
CA LEU A 166 10.32 18.52 -7.30
C LEU A 166 9.93 19.12 -8.65
N MET A 167 9.85 20.46 -8.74
CA MET A 167 9.59 21.18 -9.99
C MET A 167 10.65 20.87 -11.05
N ALA A 168 11.91 20.70 -10.66
CA ALA A 168 12.98 20.27 -11.58
C ALA A 168 12.76 18.88 -12.21
N TYR A 169 11.81 18.11 -11.68
CA TYR A 169 11.41 16.78 -12.17
C TYR A 169 9.98 16.76 -12.72
N GLY A 170 9.40 17.94 -13.03
CA GLY A 170 8.09 18.07 -13.65
C GLY A 170 6.89 17.97 -12.68
N VAL A 171 7.12 18.09 -11.37
CA VAL A 171 6.02 18.12 -10.40
C VAL A 171 5.52 19.55 -10.21
N ASP A 172 4.34 19.83 -10.74
CA ASP A 172 3.70 21.14 -10.64
C ASP A 172 3.15 21.39 -9.24
N SER A 173 3.41 22.60 -8.72
CA SER A 173 2.93 23.02 -7.40
C SER A 173 2.62 24.50 -7.34
N LEU A 174 1.71 24.88 -6.43
CA LEU A 174 1.34 26.26 -6.11
C LEU A 174 1.62 26.55 -4.64
N GLN A 175 2.14 27.75 -4.37
CA GLN A 175 2.28 28.25 -3.01
C GLN A 175 0.98 28.97 -2.61
N LEU A 176 0.43 28.62 -1.45
CA LEU A 176 -0.79 29.19 -0.93
C LEU A 176 -0.54 29.96 0.37
N SER A 177 -1.09 31.17 0.47
CA SER A 177 -1.11 31.93 1.72
C SER A 177 -2.02 31.27 2.77
N ALA A 178 -1.89 31.67 4.02
CA ALA A 178 -2.76 31.22 5.11
C ALA A 178 -4.24 31.46 4.80
N ASP A 179 -4.58 32.61 4.21
CA ASP A 179 -5.97 32.94 3.85
C ASP A 179 -6.50 32.04 2.74
N ALA A 180 -5.70 31.76 1.72
CA ALA A 180 -6.06 30.83 0.64
C ALA A 180 -6.26 29.40 1.16
N VAL A 181 -5.46 28.96 2.13
CA VAL A 181 -5.62 27.66 2.79
C VAL A 181 -6.91 27.63 3.61
N ARG A 182 -7.18 28.67 4.41
CA ARG A 182 -8.41 28.79 5.22
C ARG A 182 -9.67 28.83 4.35
N ALA A 183 -9.61 29.49 3.21
CA ALA A 183 -10.72 29.48 2.26
C ALA A 183 -11.03 28.08 1.71
N GLN A 184 -10.01 27.25 1.50
CA GLN A 184 -10.18 25.87 1.03
C GLN A 184 -10.53 24.88 2.15
N VAL A 185 -9.98 25.08 3.35
CA VAL A 185 -10.16 24.19 4.50
C VAL A 185 -10.37 25.04 5.77
N PRO A 186 -11.58 25.56 5.99
CA PRO A 186 -11.90 26.49 7.11
C PRO A 186 -11.72 25.88 8.50
N THR A 187 -11.69 24.55 8.59
CA THR A 187 -11.61 23.81 9.85
C THR A 187 -10.18 23.57 10.34
N LEU A 188 -9.17 23.94 9.55
CA LEU A 188 -7.77 23.88 10.00
C LEU A 188 -7.50 24.92 11.09
N ASN A 189 -6.56 24.56 11.96
CA ASN A 189 -6.06 25.43 13.01
C ASN A 189 -5.56 26.76 12.43
N ALA A 190 -5.88 27.87 13.11
CA ALA A 190 -5.45 29.22 12.75
C ALA A 190 -3.91 29.38 12.70
N ASN A 191 -3.14 28.50 13.34
CA ASN A 191 -1.67 28.51 13.30
C ASN A 191 -1.08 28.08 11.94
N VAL A 192 -1.90 27.55 11.02
CA VAL A 192 -1.45 27.24 9.66
C VAL A 192 -1.08 28.53 8.93
N GLN A 193 0.20 28.65 8.54
CA GLN A 193 0.78 29.84 7.93
C GLN A 193 0.71 29.82 6.39
N GLY A 194 0.45 28.66 5.80
CA GLY A 194 0.34 28.47 4.34
C GLY A 194 0.42 27.00 3.96
N ALA A 195 0.50 26.76 2.66
CA ALA A 195 0.66 25.42 2.10
C ALA A 195 1.41 25.45 0.76
N VAL A 196 1.93 24.29 0.39
CA VAL A 196 2.24 23.93 -0.99
C VAL A 196 1.12 23.01 -1.48
N GLN A 197 0.48 23.35 -2.58
CA GLN A 197 -0.47 22.49 -3.28
C GLN A 197 0.23 21.82 -4.44
N TYR A 198 0.32 20.48 -4.42
CA TYR A 198 0.80 19.68 -5.54
C TYR A 198 -0.38 19.34 -6.45
N LEU A 199 -0.27 19.67 -7.75
CA LEU A 199 -1.40 19.60 -8.68
C LEU A 199 -1.58 18.21 -9.31
N GLY A 200 -0.48 17.53 -9.58
CA GLY A 200 -0.45 16.25 -10.32
C GLY A 200 -0.76 15.01 -9.50
N SER A 201 -1.11 15.14 -8.20
CA SER A 201 -1.50 14.00 -7.37
C SER A 201 -3.02 13.82 -7.32
N GLY A 202 -3.46 12.66 -6.83
CA GLY A 202 -4.87 12.34 -6.69
C GLY A 202 -5.17 11.63 -5.37
N HIS A 203 -6.42 11.21 -5.21
CA HIS A 203 -6.81 10.37 -4.08
C HIS A 203 -8.02 9.51 -4.45
N VAL A 204 -8.24 8.46 -3.67
CA VAL A 204 -9.43 7.63 -3.75
C VAL A 204 -10.26 7.75 -2.47
N ASP A 205 -11.59 7.68 -2.62
CA ASP A 205 -12.52 7.78 -1.50
C ASP A 205 -12.50 6.56 -0.58
N ASP A 206 -12.14 5.39 -1.13
CA ASP A 206 -12.05 4.15 -0.39
C ASP A 206 -11.04 3.19 -1.03
N PRO A 207 -9.83 3.07 -0.44
CA PRO A 207 -8.81 2.14 -0.95
C PRO A 207 -9.23 0.67 -0.93
N TRP A 208 -10.17 0.30 -0.04
CA TRP A 208 -10.67 -1.07 -0.01
C TRP A 208 -11.70 -1.33 -1.09
N ALA A 209 -12.58 -0.36 -1.36
CA ALA A 209 -13.51 -0.42 -2.48
C ALA A 209 -12.76 -0.53 -3.82
N VAL A 210 -11.60 0.13 -3.97
CA VAL A 210 -10.71 -0.06 -5.12
C VAL A 210 -10.26 -1.53 -5.22
N CYS A 211 -9.79 -2.14 -4.13
CA CYS A 211 -9.38 -3.55 -4.14
C CYS A 211 -10.54 -4.48 -4.51
N GLN A 212 -11.73 -4.25 -3.94
CA GLN A 212 -12.92 -5.05 -4.22
C GLN A 212 -13.36 -4.90 -5.67
N GLY A 213 -13.49 -3.67 -6.16
CA GLY A 213 -13.89 -3.39 -7.54
C GLY A 213 -12.94 -3.99 -8.58
N LEU A 214 -11.62 -3.98 -8.32
CA LEU A 214 -10.63 -4.66 -9.18
C LEU A 214 -10.78 -6.18 -9.15
N ARG A 215 -11.05 -6.78 -7.99
CA ARG A 215 -11.32 -8.22 -7.87
C ARG A 215 -12.60 -8.60 -8.64
N ASP A 216 -13.67 -7.82 -8.46
CA ASP A 216 -14.94 -8.04 -9.16
C ASP A 216 -14.77 -7.86 -10.66
N ALA A 217 -13.96 -6.89 -11.10
CA ALA A 217 -13.60 -6.73 -12.50
C ALA A 217 -12.84 -7.96 -13.04
N SER A 218 -11.87 -8.49 -12.28
CA SER A 218 -11.19 -9.73 -12.65
C SER A 218 -12.18 -10.89 -12.84
N VAL A 219 -13.15 -11.04 -11.94
CA VAL A 219 -14.20 -12.08 -12.06
C VAL A 219 -15.07 -11.85 -13.28
N ARG A 220 -15.48 -10.61 -13.58
CA ARG A 220 -16.25 -10.30 -14.80
C ARG A 220 -15.51 -10.67 -16.09
N HIS A 221 -14.19 -10.70 -16.06
CA HIS A 221 -13.33 -11.15 -17.17
C HIS A 221 -12.91 -12.63 -17.08
N GLY A 222 -13.62 -13.44 -16.31
CA GLY A 222 -13.38 -14.89 -16.22
C GLY A 222 -12.37 -15.33 -15.16
N GLY A 223 -11.80 -14.39 -14.40
CA GLY A 223 -10.93 -14.73 -13.28
C GLY A 223 -11.69 -15.39 -12.13
N GLN A 224 -10.99 -16.19 -11.34
CA GLN A 224 -11.51 -16.86 -10.16
C GLN A 224 -10.84 -16.30 -8.90
N ILE A 225 -11.58 -16.25 -7.80
CA ILE A 225 -11.04 -15.90 -6.47
C ILE A 225 -11.23 -17.10 -5.56
N ARG A 226 -10.14 -17.51 -4.93
CA ARG A 226 -10.15 -18.62 -3.97
C ARG A 226 -9.52 -18.18 -2.65
N GLN A 227 -10.16 -18.54 -1.55
CA GLN A 227 -9.60 -18.26 -0.24
C GLN A 227 -8.56 -19.34 0.11
N GLY A 228 -7.40 -18.90 0.59
CA GLY A 228 -6.31 -19.74 1.03
C GLY A 228 -5.02 -18.96 1.25
N ARG A 229 -4.29 -19.35 2.30
CA ARG A 229 -2.98 -18.78 2.64
C ARG A 229 -1.88 -19.61 2.01
N ALA A 230 -1.18 -19.06 1.02
CA ALA A 230 0.01 -19.68 0.45
C ALA A 230 1.17 -19.60 1.46
N VAL A 231 1.85 -20.73 1.69
CA VAL A 231 2.98 -20.81 2.60
C VAL A 231 4.28 -21.18 1.91
N ARG A 232 4.22 -21.81 0.74
CA ARG A 232 5.37 -22.26 -0.04
C ARG A 232 5.03 -22.34 -1.52
N ILE A 233 6.04 -22.16 -2.36
CA ILE A 233 5.97 -22.37 -3.80
C ILE A 233 7.02 -23.42 -4.15
N GLU A 234 6.61 -24.43 -4.91
CA GLU A 234 7.44 -25.47 -5.51
C GLU A 234 7.46 -25.25 -7.03
N ALA A 235 8.64 -25.10 -7.59
CA ALA A 235 8.83 -24.77 -9.01
C ALA A 235 9.92 -25.67 -9.63
N ASP A 236 9.84 -26.98 -9.32
CA ASP A 236 10.84 -27.96 -9.70
C ASP A 236 10.68 -28.46 -11.13
N THR A 237 9.56 -28.15 -11.78
CA THR A 237 9.32 -28.49 -13.18
C THR A 237 9.50 -27.27 -14.09
N PRO A 238 9.95 -27.44 -15.34
CA PRO A 238 10.13 -26.33 -16.27
C PRO A 238 8.81 -25.68 -16.75
N GLN A 239 7.67 -26.34 -16.54
CA GLN A 239 6.39 -25.95 -17.14
C GLN A 239 5.38 -25.41 -16.14
N ASP A 240 5.47 -25.77 -14.86
CA ASP A 240 4.45 -25.45 -13.87
C ASP A 240 5.08 -25.15 -12.50
N ALA A 241 4.36 -24.38 -11.70
CA ALA A 241 4.63 -24.21 -10.28
C ALA A 241 3.44 -24.67 -9.43
N THR A 242 3.74 -25.20 -8.26
CA THR A 242 2.75 -25.62 -7.27
C THR A 242 2.78 -24.66 -6.08
N VAL A 243 1.64 -24.09 -5.76
CA VAL A 243 1.43 -23.26 -4.57
C VAL A 243 0.87 -24.15 -3.46
N VAL A 244 1.60 -24.29 -2.37
CA VAL A 244 1.17 -25.06 -1.18
C VAL A 244 0.50 -24.11 -0.20
N LEU A 245 -0.72 -24.44 0.21
CA LEU A 245 -1.49 -23.68 1.18
C LEU A 245 -1.23 -24.17 2.62
N GLU A 246 -1.57 -23.33 3.60
CA GLU A 246 -1.41 -23.61 5.04
C GLU A 246 -2.20 -24.84 5.50
N ASP A 247 -3.34 -25.12 4.86
CA ASP A 247 -4.18 -26.32 5.12
C ASP A 247 -3.71 -27.59 4.38
N GLY A 248 -2.57 -27.53 3.70
CA GLY A 248 -1.97 -28.64 2.96
C GLY A 248 -2.49 -28.82 1.52
N ARG A 249 -3.53 -28.09 1.09
CA ARG A 249 -3.96 -28.10 -0.31
C ARG A 249 -2.85 -27.60 -1.21
N GLN A 250 -2.79 -28.15 -2.42
CA GLN A 250 -1.87 -27.76 -3.46
C GLN A 250 -2.64 -27.23 -4.66
N ILE A 251 -2.15 -26.13 -5.24
CA ILE A 251 -2.75 -25.50 -6.42
C ILE A 251 -1.67 -25.36 -7.47
N ARG A 252 -1.91 -25.87 -8.67
CA ARG A 252 -0.95 -25.93 -9.76
C ARG A 252 -1.29 -24.95 -10.86
N GLY A 253 -0.32 -24.16 -11.29
CA GLY A 253 -0.46 -23.21 -12.39
C GLY A 253 0.72 -23.17 -13.33
N ALA A 254 0.49 -22.74 -14.57
CA ALA A 254 1.57 -22.54 -15.52
C ALA A 254 2.48 -21.35 -15.14
N GLN A 255 1.91 -20.33 -14.53
CA GLN A 255 2.65 -19.19 -14.02
C GLN A 255 2.14 -18.81 -12.61
N VAL A 256 3.05 -18.31 -11.77
CA VAL A 256 2.73 -17.82 -10.42
C VAL A 256 3.24 -16.40 -10.27
N LEU A 257 2.37 -15.48 -9.83
CA LEU A 257 2.72 -14.09 -9.50
C LEU A 257 2.56 -13.85 -8.00
N VAL A 258 3.66 -13.53 -7.31
CA VAL A 258 3.68 -13.28 -5.86
C VAL A 258 3.42 -11.80 -5.58
N CYS A 259 2.22 -11.50 -5.04
CA CYS A 259 1.75 -10.16 -4.62
C CYS A 259 1.37 -10.11 -3.13
N ALA A 260 1.98 -10.97 -2.29
CA ALA A 260 1.54 -11.21 -0.91
C ALA A 260 2.00 -10.12 0.10
N GLY A 261 2.41 -8.93 -0.37
CA GLY A 261 2.79 -7.79 0.47
C GLY A 261 3.89 -8.18 1.49
N ALA A 262 3.65 -7.93 2.77
CA ALA A 262 4.59 -8.24 3.84
C ALA A 262 4.85 -9.76 4.01
N TRP A 263 3.98 -10.61 3.51
CA TRP A 263 4.10 -12.08 3.55
C TRP A 263 4.81 -12.67 2.32
N SER A 264 5.32 -11.83 1.41
CA SER A 264 6.06 -12.31 0.23
C SER A 264 7.44 -12.91 0.55
N LYS A 265 8.05 -12.51 1.68
CA LYS A 265 9.40 -12.96 2.08
C LYS A 265 9.52 -14.49 2.21
N PRO A 266 8.66 -15.21 2.96
CA PRO A 266 8.74 -16.67 3.03
C PRO A 266 8.47 -17.37 1.70
N LEU A 267 7.59 -16.81 0.84
CA LEU A 267 7.31 -17.35 -0.48
C LEU A 267 8.53 -17.20 -1.41
N ALA A 268 9.21 -16.08 -1.39
CA ALA A 268 10.46 -15.91 -2.13
C ALA A 268 11.57 -16.83 -1.59
N ALA A 269 11.64 -17.00 -0.26
CA ALA A 269 12.62 -17.88 0.39
C ALA A 269 12.43 -19.36 0.04
N SER A 270 11.20 -19.85 -0.15
CA SER A 270 10.94 -21.23 -0.60
C SER A 270 11.52 -21.53 -1.99
N LEU A 271 11.78 -20.50 -2.78
CA LEU A 271 12.44 -20.58 -4.09
C LEU A 271 13.95 -20.26 -4.03
N GLY A 272 14.51 -20.07 -2.82
CA GLY A 272 15.91 -19.75 -2.59
C GLY A 272 16.28 -18.29 -2.84
N TYR A 273 15.33 -17.35 -2.78
CA TYR A 273 15.61 -15.91 -2.87
C TYR A 273 15.55 -15.25 -1.50
N HIS A 274 16.67 -14.66 -1.07
CA HIS A 274 16.76 -13.98 0.23
C HIS A 274 16.50 -12.47 0.09
N VAL A 275 15.24 -12.09 0.18
CA VAL A 275 14.82 -10.70 0.09
C VAL A 275 14.84 -10.05 1.47
N PRO A 276 15.51 -8.88 1.65
CA PRO A 276 15.53 -8.15 2.93
C PRO A 276 14.21 -7.39 3.14
N LEU A 277 13.09 -8.07 2.96
CA LEU A 277 11.77 -7.53 3.22
C LEU A 277 11.53 -7.49 4.72
N ASP A 278 11.19 -6.34 5.24
CA ASP A 278 10.69 -6.14 6.59
C ASP A 278 9.33 -5.43 6.54
N THR A 279 8.76 -5.13 7.70
CA THR A 279 7.46 -4.48 7.75
C THR A 279 7.52 -3.17 8.53
N GLU A 280 7.10 -2.11 7.86
CA GLU A 280 6.77 -0.84 8.50
C GLU A 280 5.30 -0.88 8.91
N ARG A 281 5.04 -0.95 10.22
CA ARG A 281 3.69 -0.94 10.78
C ARG A 281 3.13 0.48 10.67
N GLY A 282 2.11 0.63 9.85
CA GLY A 282 1.40 1.88 9.65
C GLY A 282 0.16 1.94 10.51
N TYR A 283 -0.08 3.07 11.13
CA TYR A 283 -1.25 3.30 11.98
C TYR A 283 -2.15 4.35 11.36
N HIS A 284 -3.47 4.16 11.46
CA HIS A 284 -4.40 5.23 11.20
C HIS A 284 -5.50 5.31 12.26
N ILE A 285 -6.10 6.48 12.34
CA ILE A 285 -7.38 6.71 13.00
C ILE A 285 -8.39 7.20 11.97
N SER A 286 -9.67 6.86 12.16
CA SER A 286 -10.79 7.39 11.37
C SER A 286 -11.85 7.95 12.30
N VAL A 287 -12.38 9.12 11.98
CA VAL A 287 -13.39 9.82 12.76
C VAL A 287 -14.53 10.29 11.86
N GLY A 288 -15.76 10.30 12.39
CA GLY A 288 -16.96 10.60 11.60
C GLY A 288 -17.25 9.51 10.57
N GLY A 289 -18.49 9.31 10.25
CA GLY A 289 -18.94 8.26 9.33
C GLY A 289 -19.97 7.37 10.02
N MET A 290 -20.99 6.95 9.25
CA MET A 290 -21.99 5.99 9.74
C MET A 290 -21.32 4.68 10.12
N PRO A 291 -21.79 3.97 11.14
CA PRO A 291 -21.44 2.57 11.30
C PRO A 291 -21.91 1.86 10.04
N SER A 292 -20.99 1.31 9.26
CA SER A 292 -21.31 0.39 8.18
C SER A 292 -22.07 -0.77 8.83
N GLY A 293 -23.35 -0.88 8.52
CA GLY A 293 -24.16 -1.98 9.00
C GLY A 293 -23.52 -3.30 8.62
N GLN A 294 -23.31 -4.14 9.63
CA GLN A 294 -22.84 -5.52 9.57
C GLN A 294 -21.33 -5.70 9.36
N GLY A 295 -20.61 -5.95 10.46
CA GLY A 295 -19.25 -6.50 10.47
C GLY A 295 -18.30 -5.98 11.54
N ALA A 296 -18.73 -5.09 12.44
CA ALA A 296 -17.91 -4.74 13.60
C ALA A 296 -18.33 -5.64 14.78
N GLY A 297 -17.62 -6.75 14.94
CA GLY A 297 -17.57 -7.43 16.24
C GLY A 297 -16.96 -6.47 17.28
N PRO A 298 -17.34 -6.56 18.56
CA PRO A 298 -16.84 -5.69 19.60
C PRO A 298 -15.32 -5.77 19.68
N ALA A 299 -14.67 -4.63 20.00
CA ALA A 299 -13.26 -4.57 20.32
C ALA A 299 -12.99 -5.47 21.54
N GLY A 300 -12.90 -6.78 21.28
CA GLY A 300 -12.57 -7.81 22.24
C GLY A 300 -11.07 -7.84 22.43
N SER A 301 -10.67 -7.84 23.68
CA SER A 301 -9.34 -8.13 24.19
C SER A 301 -8.70 -9.28 23.38
N LEU A 302 -7.59 -9.01 22.71
CA LEU A 302 -6.76 -10.06 22.09
C LEU A 302 -6.03 -10.85 23.18
N GLY A 303 -6.74 -11.80 23.78
CA GLY A 303 -6.15 -13.00 24.37
C GLY A 303 -6.07 -14.04 23.27
N GLY A 304 -4.91 -14.64 23.08
CA GLY A 304 -4.76 -15.70 22.10
C GLY A 304 -5.61 -16.91 22.47
N GLU A 305 -6.38 -17.37 21.49
CA GLU A 305 -6.73 -18.78 21.33
C GLU A 305 -7.51 -18.96 20.03
N ALA A 306 -7.38 -20.15 19.47
CA ALA A 306 -7.83 -20.63 18.18
C ALA A 306 -9.30 -20.30 17.84
N PHE A 307 -9.55 -19.95 16.57
CA PHE A 307 -10.91 -19.91 16.04
C PHE A 307 -11.10 -21.00 14.97
N CYS A 308 -11.84 -22.05 15.37
CA CYS A 308 -12.42 -23.03 14.47
C CYS A 308 -13.92 -22.79 14.33
N ALA A 309 -14.37 -22.84 13.08
CA ALA A 309 -15.65 -23.33 12.54
C ALA A 309 -17.00 -22.75 13.05
N GLY A 310 -17.86 -22.40 12.07
CA GLY A 310 -19.31 -22.28 12.25
C GLY A 310 -20.05 -21.87 10.96
N GLN A 311 -20.83 -22.80 10.46
CA GLN A 311 -21.59 -22.80 9.21
C GLN A 311 -22.82 -21.87 9.22
N GLY A 312 -23.26 -21.48 8.00
CA GLY A 312 -24.70 -21.50 7.70
C GLY A 312 -25.37 -20.25 7.13
N GLY A 313 -25.85 -20.35 5.91
CA GLY A 313 -27.19 -19.86 5.55
C GLY A 313 -27.30 -18.61 4.67
N ALA A 314 -27.46 -18.83 3.38
CA ALA A 314 -27.95 -17.87 2.39
C ALA A 314 -29.39 -17.44 2.63
N ARG A 315 -29.71 -16.16 2.42
CA ARG A 315 -31.01 -15.72 1.81
C ARG A 315 -30.86 -14.35 1.17
N ALA A 316 -31.23 -14.30 -0.11
CA ALA A 316 -31.41 -13.08 -0.89
C ALA A 316 -32.72 -12.39 -0.50
N ALA A 317 -32.72 -11.06 -0.43
CA ALA A 317 -33.91 -10.24 -0.62
C ALA A 317 -33.46 -8.87 -1.15
N GLY A 318 -33.97 -8.51 -2.32
CA GLY A 318 -33.80 -7.21 -2.94
C GLY A 318 -34.62 -6.13 -2.23
N GLY A 319 -34.20 -4.89 -2.37
CA GLY A 319 -34.90 -3.69 -1.89
C GLY A 319 -34.04 -2.47 -2.18
N GLY A 320 -34.32 -1.78 -3.30
CA GLY A 320 -33.76 -0.46 -3.56
C GLY A 320 -34.24 0.54 -2.54
N HIS A 321 -33.33 1.22 -1.86
CA HIS A 321 -33.64 2.38 -1.05
C HIS A 321 -32.65 3.48 -1.40
N GLY A 322 -33.20 4.65 -1.73
CA GLY A 322 -32.51 5.87 -2.01
C GLY A 322 -31.48 6.21 -0.93
N ALA A 323 -30.27 6.47 -1.35
CA ALA A 323 -29.22 6.99 -0.48
C ALA A 323 -29.59 8.41 -0.06
N GLU A 324 -30.31 8.57 1.04
CA GLU A 324 -30.35 9.82 1.78
C GLU A 324 -28.91 10.13 2.23
N ARG A 325 -28.33 11.15 1.64
CA ARG A 325 -27.03 11.70 2.06
C ARG A 325 -27.22 12.32 3.45
N PHE A 326 -26.98 11.55 4.49
CA PHE A 326 -26.73 12.13 5.81
C PHE A 326 -25.42 12.91 5.73
N ALA A 327 -25.54 14.24 5.71
CA ALA A 327 -24.42 15.15 5.88
C ALA A 327 -23.86 14.95 7.30
N THR A 328 -22.88 14.05 7.42
CA THR A 328 -22.10 13.95 8.65
C THR A 328 -21.28 15.24 8.77
N GLN A 329 -21.24 15.85 9.95
CA GLN A 329 -20.52 17.09 10.28
C GLN A 329 -18.98 16.90 10.27
N THR A 330 -18.48 16.00 9.45
CA THR A 330 -17.04 15.88 9.22
C THR A 330 -16.67 16.86 8.12
N PRO A 331 -15.74 17.79 8.37
CA PRO A 331 -15.33 18.75 7.33
C PRO A 331 -14.87 17.98 6.10
N GLY A 332 -15.61 18.09 5.02
CA GLY A 332 -15.26 17.45 3.75
C GLY A 332 -13.98 18.07 3.19
N LEU A 333 -12.85 17.44 3.44
CA LEU A 333 -11.63 17.78 2.71
C LEU A 333 -11.83 17.37 1.26
N GLN A 334 -11.74 18.35 0.35
CA GLN A 334 -11.86 18.06 -1.08
C GLN A 334 -10.63 17.33 -1.66
N ARG A 335 -9.54 17.32 -0.90
CA ARG A 335 -8.26 16.70 -1.25
C ARG A 335 -7.50 16.30 0.02
N PRO A 336 -6.52 15.40 -0.06
CA PRO A 336 -5.65 15.09 1.07
C PRO A 336 -4.92 16.32 1.59
N VAL A 337 -4.76 16.41 2.91
CA VAL A 337 -4.02 17.47 3.61
C VAL A 337 -2.92 16.83 4.43
N ALA A 338 -1.67 17.08 4.07
CA ALA A 338 -0.48 16.64 4.81
C ALA A 338 0.07 17.81 5.65
N SER A 339 0.74 17.50 6.76
CA SER A 339 1.47 18.50 7.56
C SER A 339 2.98 18.29 7.50
N THR A 340 3.69 19.34 7.14
CA THR A 340 5.16 19.34 7.04
C THR A 340 5.83 19.02 8.38
N GLU A 341 5.35 19.60 9.48
CA GLU A 341 5.94 19.39 10.80
C GLU A 341 5.50 18.08 11.44
N ARG A 342 4.21 17.78 11.37
CA ARG A 342 3.59 16.66 12.09
C ARG A 342 3.78 15.33 11.42
N LYS A 343 4.15 15.32 10.11
CA LYS A 343 4.35 14.09 9.31
C LYS A 343 3.12 13.18 9.29
N VAL A 344 1.95 13.80 9.22
CA VAL A 344 0.65 13.14 9.08
C VAL A 344 -0.03 13.58 7.80
N ILE A 345 -0.95 12.76 7.30
CA ILE A 345 -1.82 13.07 6.18
C ILE A 345 -3.27 12.74 6.57
N MET A 346 -4.19 13.63 6.21
CA MET A 346 -5.63 13.49 6.39
C MET A 346 -6.31 13.39 5.03
N THR A 347 -7.25 12.46 4.91
CA THR A 347 -8.08 12.30 3.70
C THR A 347 -9.52 12.05 4.10
N SER A 348 -10.46 12.80 3.51
CA SER A 348 -11.88 12.46 3.60
C SER A 348 -12.15 11.23 2.76
N MET A 349 -12.79 10.25 3.35
CA MET A 349 -13.14 8.98 2.74
C MET A 349 -14.62 8.68 2.92
N SER A 350 -15.15 7.71 2.21
CA SER A 350 -16.55 7.28 2.34
C SER A 350 -16.93 6.91 3.76
N MET A 351 -15.98 6.38 4.55
CA MET A 351 -16.17 5.98 5.95
C MET A 351 -15.82 7.09 6.98
N GLY A 352 -15.56 8.33 6.56
CA GLY A 352 -15.20 9.47 7.43
C GLY A 352 -13.81 10.01 7.17
N LEU A 353 -13.31 10.91 8.03
CA LEU A 353 -11.96 11.47 7.92
C LEU A 353 -10.94 10.48 8.47
N ARG A 354 -9.98 10.09 7.64
CA ARG A 354 -8.85 9.24 8.04
C ARG A 354 -7.59 10.08 8.20
N MET A 355 -6.87 9.86 9.30
CA MET A 355 -5.52 10.39 9.50
C MET A 355 -4.52 9.25 9.69
N THR A 356 -3.40 9.31 8.98
CA THR A 356 -2.26 8.40 9.13
C THR A 356 -0.94 9.19 9.14
N GLY A 357 0.18 8.58 9.51
CA GLY A 357 1.48 9.26 9.48
C GLY A 357 2.54 8.68 10.40
N THR A 358 2.28 7.56 11.08
CA THR A 358 3.28 6.93 11.94
C THR A 358 3.83 5.65 11.33
N VAL A 359 5.10 5.39 11.63
CA VAL A 359 5.83 4.18 11.23
C VAL A 359 6.41 3.52 12.48
N GLU A 360 6.19 2.22 12.64
CA GLU A 360 6.78 1.43 13.70
C GLU A 360 7.45 0.18 13.11
N PHE A 361 8.69 -0.07 13.48
CA PHE A 361 9.35 -1.36 13.25
C PHE A 361 9.12 -2.28 14.44
N GLY A 362 8.43 -3.40 14.22
CA GLY A 362 8.03 -4.34 15.27
C GLY A 362 7.66 -5.72 14.70
N GLY A 363 7.95 -5.98 13.43
CA GLY A 363 7.65 -7.24 12.76
C GLY A 363 6.15 -7.53 12.69
N LEU A 364 5.80 -8.78 12.32
CA LEU A 364 4.42 -9.19 12.04
C LEU A 364 3.65 -9.65 13.29
N LYS A 365 4.33 -9.95 14.41
CA LYS A 365 3.73 -10.69 15.54
C LYS A 365 3.37 -9.85 16.75
N LEU A 366 4.04 -8.70 16.96
CA LEU A 366 3.78 -7.86 18.12
C LEU A 366 2.40 -7.20 18.04
N ALA A 367 1.74 -7.03 19.18
CA ALA A 367 0.49 -6.27 19.26
C ALA A 367 0.69 -4.78 18.88
N PRO A 368 -0.34 -4.10 18.34
CA PRO A 368 -0.28 -2.67 18.09
C PRO A 368 0.08 -1.87 19.35
N ASP A 369 0.81 -0.76 19.19
CA ASP A 369 1.09 0.15 20.32
C ASP A 369 -0.03 1.21 20.44
N PRO A 370 -0.84 1.19 21.53
CA PRO A 370 -1.93 2.15 21.72
C PRO A 370 -1.47 3.61 21.72
N ARG A 371 -0.21 3.87 22.11
CA ARG A 371 0.37 5.22 22.11
C ARG A 371 0.43 5.84 20.71
N ARG A 372 0.55 5.01 19.65
CA ARG A 372 0.52 5.49 18.27
C ARG A 372 -0.84 6.06 17.89
N PHE A 373 -1.93 5.42 18.30
CA PHE A 373 -3.29 5.94 18.09
C PHE A 373 -3.54 7.23 18.86
N GLN A 374 -3.07 7.30 20.11
CA GLN A 374 -3.18 8.52 20.91
C GLN A 374 -2.36 9.68 20.33
N LEU A 375 -1.18 9.39 19.77
CA LEU A 375 -0.40 10.37 19.04
C LEU A 375 -1.20 10.93 17.86
N LEU A 376 -1.75 10.06 17.00
CA LEU A 376 -2.56 10.49 15.85
C LEU A 376 -3.79 11.29 16.29
N LYS A 377 -4.45 10.90 17.39
CA LYS A 377 -5.58 11.65 17.96
C LYS A 377 -5.16 13.07 18.35
N ARG A 378 -4.04 13.23 19.10
CA ARG A 378 -3.51 14.55 19.47
C ARG A 378 -3.17 15.38 18.23
N GLN A 379 -2.53 14.78 17.21
CA GLN A 379 -2.18 15.47 15.98
C GLN A 379 -3.42 15.93 15.20
N LEU A 380 -4.46 15.09 15.15
CA LEU A 380 -5.73 15.44 14.50
C LEU A 380 -6.41 16.61 15.20
N GLN A 381 -6.53 16.58 16.54
CA GLN A 381 -7.12 17.65 17.34
C GLN A 381 -6.30 18.95 17.26
N ALA A 382 -4.99 18.85 17.11
CA ALA A 382 -4.12 20.02 16.94
C ALA A 382 -4.30 20.67 15.55
N LEU A 383 -4.43 19.87 14.49
CA LEU A 383 -4.66 20.39 13.11
C LEU A 383 -6.11 20.84 12.88
N MET A 384 -7.08 20.18 13.51
CA MET A 384 -8.52 20.47 13.36
C MET A 384 -9.16 20.59 14.76
N PRO A 385 -9.01 21.76 15.42
CA PRO A 385 -9.63 22.01 16.70
C PRO A 385 -11.15 21.87 16.62
N GLY A 386 -11.75 21.21 17.60
CA GLY A 386 -13.18 20.98 17.64
C GLY A 386 -13.67 19.72 16.92
N ILE A 387 -12.77 18.97 16.25
CA ILE A 387 -13.18 17.70 15.66
C ILE A 387 -13.59 16.68 16.74
N ASN A 388 -14.77 16.08 16.57
CA ASN A 388 -15.22 15.03 17.47
C ASN A 388 -14.45 13.74 17.25
N THR A 389 -13.83 13.24 18.30
CA THR A 389 -13.04 11.99 18.29
C THR A 389 -13.66 10.90 19.18
N ALA A 390 -14.93 11.04 19.60
CA ALA A 390 -15.60 10.07 20.47
C ALA A 390 -15.72 8.70 19.78
N ASP A 391 -16.12 8.69 18.49
CA ASP A 391 -16.30 7.47 17.70
C ASP A 391 -15.05 7.11 16.88
N MET A 392 -13.87 7.44 17.41
CA MET A 392 -12.61 7.17 16.72
C MET A 392 -12.38 5.66 16.56
N ARG A 393 -12.20 5.25 15.32
CA ARG A 393 -11.79 3.88 14.96
C ARG A 393 -10.30 3.84 14.71
N THR A 394 -9.67 2.73 15.05
CA THR A 394 -8.22 2.55 14.95
C THR A 394 -7.90 1.34 14.08
N TRP A 395 -6.78 1.41 13.36
CA TRP A 395 -6.28 0.30 12.58
C TRP A 395 -4.75 0.36 12.46
N MET A 396 -4.12 -0.81 12.38
CA MET A 396 -2.70 -0.96 12.12
C MET A 396 -2.48 -2.04 11.05
N GLY A 397 -1.62 -1.75 10.09
CA GLY A 397 -1.25 -2.71 9.06
C GLY A 397 0.24 -2.74 8.73
N PHE A 398 0.61 -3.66 7.84
CA PHE A 398 1.98 -4.04 7.57
C PHE A 398 2.38 -3.61 6.16
N ARG A 399 3.11 -2.48 6.05
CA ARG A 399 3.69 -2.05 4.77
C ARG A 399 4.91 -2.93 4.45
N PRO A 400 4.97 -3.54 3.26
CA PRO A 400 6.11 -4.37 2.85
C PRO A 400 7.29 -3.46 2.49
N SER A 401 8.28 -3.33 3.38
CA SER A 401 9.36 -2.36 3.23
C SER A 401 10.68 -3.02 2.82
N LEU A 402 11.32 -2.45 1.81
CA LEU A 402 12.63 -2.83 1.32
C LEU A 402 13.63 -1.71 1.61
N PRO A 403 14.90 -2.02 1.93
CA PRO A 403 15.86 -1.02 2.38
C PRO A 403 16.18 0.07 1.34
N ASP A 404 16.09 -0.27 0.05
CA ASP A 404 16.34 0.65 -1.06
C ASP A 404 15.09 1.40 -1.55
N HIS A 405 13.94 1.13 -0.93
CA HIS A 405 12.67 1.74 -1.28
C HIS A 405 12.14 1.47 -2.70
N LEU A 406 12.66 0.47 -3.39
CA LEU A 406 12.13 0.01 -4.66
C LEU A 406 11.34 -1.29 -4.49
N PRO A 407 10.23 -1.50 -5.21
CA PRO A 407 9.54 -2.78 -5.18
C PRO A 407 10.41 -3.89 -5.81
N VAL A 408 10.06 -5.13 -5.57
CA VAL A 408 10.54 -6.27 -6.36
C VAL A 408 9.52 -6.50 -7.48
N LEU A 409 9.96 -6.32 -8.73
CA LEU A 409 9.17 -6.55 -9.93
C LEU A 409 9.93 -7.43 -10.92
N GLY A 410 9.23 -8.34 -11.59
CA GLY A 410 9.79 -9.11 -12.69
C GLY A 410 9.82 -10.62 -12.46
N ALA A 411 10.40 -11.34 -13.43
CA ALA A 411 10.54 -12.78 -13.38
C ALA A 411 11.60 -13.22 -12.36
N ALA A 412 11.38 -14.37 -11.75
CA ALA A 412 12.35 -15.03 -10.90
C ALA A 412 13.51 -15.59 -11.75
N PRO A 413 14.78 -15.19 -11.55
CA PRO A 413 15.87 -15.54 -12.48
C PRO A 413 16.11 -17.03 -12.68
N ARG A 414 15.83 -17.86 -11.65
CA ARG A 414 15.99 -19.31 -11.69
C ARG A 414 14.71 -20.09 -12.00
N HIS A 415 13.53 -19.44 -11.98
CA HIS A 415 12.22 -20.05 -12.12
C HIS A 415 11.37 -19.22 -13.10
N LYS A 416 11.54 -19.46 -14.40
CA LYS A 416 10.98 -18.62 -15.48
C LYS A 416 9.46 -18.43 -15.46
N HIS A 417 8.75 -19.31 -14.77
CA HIS A 417 7.28 -19.28 -14.62
C HIS A 417 6.83 -18.70 -13.28
N VAL A 418 7.77 -18.17 -12.46
CA VAL A 418 7.45 -17.46 -11.25
C VAL A 418 7.81 -15.97 -11.39
N PHE A 419 6.92 -15.10 -10.96
CA PHE A 419 7.04 -13.66 -11.04
C PHE A 419 6.80 -13.02 -9.68
N PHE A 420 7.36 -11.84 -9.48
CA PHE A 420 7.24 -11.09 -8.24
C PHE A 420 6.69 -9.69 -8.51
N ALA A 421 5.75 -9.24 -7.67
CA ALA A 421 5.27 -7.85 -7.61
C ALA A 421 4.91 -7.50 -6.16
N PHE A 422 5.91 -7.18 -5.33
CA PHE A 422 5.74 -6.86 -3.92
C PHE A 422 6.78 -5.84 -3.42
N GLY A 423 6.61 -5.37 -2.19
CA GLY A 423 7.58 -4.46 -1.58
C GLY A 423 7.37 -2.98 -1.91
N HIS A 424 6.15 -2.59 -2.29
CA HIS A 424 5.79 -1.22 -2.69
C HIS A 424 5.67 -0.24 -1.50
N GLN A 425 5.90 -0.68 -0.27
CA GLN A 425 5.89 0.14 0.95
C GLN A 425 4.58 0.94 1.10
N HIS A 426 4.69 2.27 1.20
CA HIS A 426 3.55 3.18 1.26
C HIS A 426 3.03 3.61 -0.12
N LEU A 427 3.73 3.25 -1.20
CA LEU A 427 3.37 3.60 -2.58
C LEU A 427 2.54 2.51 -3.30
N GLY A 428 2.10 1.47 -2.60
CA GLY A 428 1.37 0.37 -3.23
C GLY A 428 0.11 0.80 -3.98
N LEU A 429 -0.66 1.74 -3.44
CA LEU A 429 -1.83 2.29 -4.13
C LEU A 429 -1.40 3.13 -5.34
N THR A 430 -0.44 4.02 -5.18
CA THR A 430 0.08 4.88 -6.24
C THR A 430 0.60 4.08 -7.43
N LEU A 431 1.35 3.01 -7.16
CA LEU A 431 2.02 2.22 -8.19
C LEU A 431 1.20 1.01 -8.68
N ALA A 432 -0.05 0.85 -8.24
CA ALA A 432 -0.85 -0.32 -8.60
C ALA A 432 -1.13 -0.40 -10.11
N GLY A 433 -1.48 0.72 -10.74
CA GLY A 433 -1.74 0.81 -12.18
C GLY A 433 -0.52 0.42 -13.00
N VAL A 434 0.60 1.11 -12.82
CA VAL A 434 1.84 0.85 -13.56
C VAL A 434 2.38 -0.56 -13.28
N THR A 435 2.30 -1.04 -12.04
CA THR A 435 2.73 -2.41 -11.71
C THR A 435 1.89 -3.44 -12.46
N ALA A 436 0.58 -3.26 -12.50
CA ALA A 436 -0.32 -4.19 -13.19
C ALA A 436 -0.07 -4.18 -14.70
N ALA A 437 0.13 -3.02 -15.32
CA ALA A 437 0.45 -2.90 -16.74
C ALA A 437 1.79 -3.60 -17.06
N VAL A 438 2.85 -3.28 -16.31
CA VAL A 438 4.19 -3.88 -16.49
C VAL A 438 4.15 -5.40 -16.31
N MET A 439 3.49 -5.89 -15.27
CA MET A 439 3.46 -7.33 -15.00
C MET A 439 2.60 -8.09 -16.00
N ALA A 440 1.46 -7.53 -16.43
CA ALA A 440 0.62 -8.16 -17.44
C ALA A 440 1.37 -8.27 -18.79
N GLU A 441 2.05 -7.22 -19.22
CA GLU A 441 2.86 -7.24 -20.45
C GLU A 441 4.01 -8.24 -20.36
N LEU A 442 4.78 -8.18 -19.25
CA LEU A 442 5.90 -9.10 -19.03
C LEU A 442 5.47 -10.56 -19.06
N MET A 443 4.35 -10.91 -18.41
CA MET A 443 3.88 -12.29 -18.30
C MET A 443 3.26 -12.81 -19.61
N GLN A 444 2.87 -11.94 -20.53
CA GLN A 444 2.32 -12.30 -21.84
C GLN A 444 3.40 -12.37 -22.91
N THR A 445 4.28 -11.37 -22.96
CA THR A 445 5.21 -11.15 -24.09
C THR A 445 6.68 -11.38 -23.75
N ASN A 446 7.02 -11.56 -22.47
CA ASN A 446 8.39 -11.55 -21.94
C ASN A 446 9.12 -10.20 -22.17
N THR A 447 8.39 -9.13 -22.48
CA THR A 447 8.91 -7.75 -22.61
C THR A 447 8.35 -6.85 -21.51
N SER A 448 8.99 -5.72 -21.28
CA SER A 448 8.54 -4.74 -20.29
C SER A 448 8.72 -3.33 -20.83
N PRO A 449 7.77 -2.41 -20.60
CA PRO A 449 7.89 -1.02 -21.01
C PRO A 449 8.91 -0.24 -20.17
N VAL A 450 9.35 -0.79 -19.03
CA VAL A 450 10.37 -0.21 -18.15
C VAL A 450 11.55 -1.17 -17.98
N ASP A 451 12.74 -0.64 -17.72
CA ASP A 451 13.90 -1.48 -17.34
C ASP A 451 13.66 -2.10 -15.96
N LEU A 452 13.54 -3.42 -15.90
CA LEU A 452 13.27 -4.14 -14.66
C LEU A 452 14.53 -4.47 -13.84
N LYS A 453 15.73 -4.19 -14.33
CA LYS A 453 16.97 -4.48 -13.59
C LYS A 453 17.02 -3.84 -12.20
N PRO A 454 16.60 -2.57 -12.00
CA PRO A 454 16.60 -1.97 -10.66
C PRO A 454 15.66 -2.64 -9.67
N TYR A 455 14.65 -3.36 -10.15
CA TYR A 455 13.60 -3.98 -9.32
C TYR A 455 13.77 -5.50 -9.19
N ALA A 456 14.75 -6.08 -9.88
CA ALA A 456 14.95 -7.52 -9.89
C ALA A 456 15.21 -8.07 -8.48
N VAL A 457 14.68 -9.27 -8.18
CA VAL A 457 14.81 -9.92 -6.87
C VAL A 457 16.26 -10.20 -6.50
N ASN A 458 17.12 -10.49 -7.49
CA ASN A 458 18.52 -10.80 -7.30
C ASN A 458 19.43 -9.59 -7.06
N ARG A 459 18.90 -8.35 -7.07
CA ARG A 459 19.67 -7.14 -6.70
C ARG A 459 20.17 -7.16 -5.25
N PHE A 460 19.59 -8.02 -4.42
CA PHE A 460 20.01 -8.22 -3.02
C PHE A 460 21.06 -9.32 -2.84
N GLY A 461 21.51 -9.94 -3.92
CA GLY A 461 22.39 -11.10 -3.94
C GLY A 461 21.59 -12.42 -3.91
N PHE A 462 22.27 -13.50 -4.27
CA PHE A 462 21.80 -14.87 -4.06
C PHE A 462 22.34 -15.38 -2.71
N ALA A 463 21.64 -16.36 -2.12
CA ALA A 463 22.18 -17.14 -1.02
C ALA A 463 23.22 -18.11 -1.55
#